data_85899c1db3a622d0e681af8dfbd03938
#
_entry.id   85899c1db3a622d0e681af8dfbd03938
#
_cell.length_a   1.000
_cell.length_b   1.000
_cell.length_c   1.000
_cell.angle_alpha   90.00
_cell.angle_beta   90.00
_cell.angle_gamma   90.00
#
_symmetry.space_group_name_H-M   'P 1'
#
loop_
_entity.id
_entity.type
_entity.pdbx_description
1 polymer ?
#
loop_
_entity_poly.entity_id
_entity_poly.type
_entity_poly.pdbx_seq_one_letter_code
_entity_poly.pdbx_strand_id
1 'polypeptide(L)'
;MRDSRAEALAQILVRYSTKVAKGDVCVIQSTTAAETLVQAVYEEVLRAGGLAVMQLTTDGAQSAFYDLAGEDQLDWVPPTSQWAAEQADVRIAILADVNPRELSRTDPKKQARVQKARRGLMETTMKRSAAGEHRWAVTLFPTHAYASEADMSLREYEDFYYAACLATDGEPVTAWQRQSDQVMHLAEWIEGKEEVRITAPGTDITLGVAGRRWIPCVGEHNMPDGEFFTGPVEDSVNGEIAFSFPASYGGRTVSGIRLRFEAGKVVDASAEQGEGFLIEMLDTDEGARRLGELGIGTNYGISTGTKEILLDEKIGGTVHMAVGMSYPETRGENDSAVHWDMVCDLRQGGAITVDGVDLQRDGKFLV
;
A
#
# COMPACT_ATOMS: atom_id res chain seq x y z
N MET A 1 26.91 7.40 -6.58
CA MET A 1 27.73 6.42 -5.80
C MET A 1 26.92 5.13 -5.75
N ARG A 2 27.52 3.95 -5.92
CA ARG A 2 26.75 2.70 -5.80
C ARG A 2 26.38 2.48 -4.32
N ASP A 3 25.14 2.09 -4.07
CA ASP A 3 24.62 1.71 -2.76
C ASP A 3 24.22 0.23 -2.82
N SER A 4 24.87 -0.60 -2.02
CA SER A 4 24.60 -2.05 -2.01
C SER A 4 23.18 -2.39 -1.59
N ARG A 5 22.52 -1.54 -0.78
CA ARG A 5 21.12 -1.70 -0.37
C ARG A 5 20.19 -1.45 -1.56
N ALA A 6 20.47 -0.44 -2.38
CA ALA A 6 19.72 -0.19 -3.62
C ALA A 6 19.93 -1.33 -4.64
N GLU A 7 21.14 -1.89 -4.74
CA GLU A 7 21.42 -3.07 -5.58
C GLU A 7 20.64 -4.30 -5.09
N ALA A 8 20.55 -4.52 -3.76
CA ALA A 8 19.76 -5.58 -3.16
C ALA A 8 18.25 -5.42 -3.44
N LEU A 9 17.72 -4.20 -3.26
CA LEU A 9 16.33 -3.89 -3.58
C LEU A 9 16.04 -4.10 -5.07
N ALA A 10 16.95 -3.71 -5.96
CA ALA A 10 16.82 -3.97 -7.39
C ALA A 10 16.74 -5.48 -7.71
N GLN A 11 17.52 -6.32 -7.03
CA GLN A 11 17.43 -7.78 -7.17
C GLN A 11 16.05 -8.31 -6.73
N ILE A 12 15.50 -7.79 -5.63
CA ILE A 12 14.15 -8.15 -5.17
C ILE A 12 13.13 -7.78 -6.24
N LEU A 13 13.11 -6.53 -6.67
CA LEU A 13 12.14 -6.02 -7.65
C LEU A 13 12.17 -6.79 -8.98
N VAL A 14 13.37 -7.11 -9.46
CA VAL A 14 13.56 -7.73 -10.79
C VAL A 14 13.40 -9.25 -10.74
N ARG A 15 14.00 -9.92 -9.74
CA ARG A 15 14.06 -11.40 -9.71
C ARG A 15 12.92 -12.02 -8.91
N TYR A 16 12.44 -11.32 -7.87
CA TYR A 16 11.39 -11.83 -7.00
C TYR A 16 10.03 -11.25 -7.36
N SER A 17 9.86 -9.92 -7.25
CA SER A 17 8.56 -9.27 -7.42
C SER A 17 8.02 -9.43 -8.84
N THR A 18 8.78 -9.01 -9.84
CA THR A 18 8.32 -8.99 -11.23
C THR A 18 8.84 -10.15 -12.07
N LYS A 19 9.80 -10.92 -11.57
CA LYS A 19 10.35 -12.12 -12.23
C LYS A 19 10.71 -11.85 -13.71
N VAL A 20 11.46 -10.76 -13.95
CA VAL A 20 11.86 -10.35 -15.31
C VAL A 20 12.60 -11.50 -16.00
N ALA A 21 12.12 -11.86 -17.19
CA ALA A 21 12.69 -12.90 -18.01
C ALA A 21 13.43 -12.32 -19.24
N LYS A 22 14.20 -13.18 -19.91
CA LYS A 22 14.90 -12.80 -21.14
C LYS A 22 13.92 -12.37 -22.22
N GLY A 23 14.10 -11.16 -22.73
CA GLY A 23 13.30 -10.56 -23.78
C GLY A 23 12.10 -9.74 -23.31
N ASP A 24 11.76 -9.77 -21.99
CA ASP A 24 10.71 -8.92 -21.44
C ASP A 24 11.03 -7.44 -21.63
N VAL A 25 10.07 -6.67 -22.07
CA VAL A 25 10.15 -5.21 -22.12
C VAL A 25 9.78 -4.68 -20.73
N CYS A 26 10.79 -4.20 -19.99
CA CYS A 26 10.64 -3.67 -18.64
C CYS A 26 10.68 -2.14 -18.65
N VAL A 27 9.57 -1.49 -18.28
CA VAL A 27 9.49 -0.04 -18.12
C VAL A 27 9.75 0.34 -16.66
N ILE A 28 10.80 1.12 -16.44
CA ILE A 28 11.19 1.67 -15.13
C ILE A 28 10.69 3.11 -15.06
N GLN A 29 9.74 3.38 -14.17
CA GLN A 29 9.14 4.70 -13.99
C GLN A 29 9.58 5.33 -12.68
N SER A 30 10.05 6.58 -12.71
CA SER A 30 10.44 7.30 -11.50
C SER A 30 10.58 8.81 -11.76
N THR A 31 10.99 9.52 -10.72
CA THR A 31 11.58 10.85 -10.84
C THR A 31 13.11 10.76 -10.84
N THR A 32 13.77 11.85 -11.23
CA THR A 32 15.26 11.95 -11.17
C THR A 32 15.81 11.91 -9.74
N ALA A 33 14.96 12.06 -8.70
CA ALA A 33 15.36 11.95 -7.30
C ALA A 33 15.84 10.54 -6.93
N ALA A 34 15.33 9.50 -7.61
CA ALA A 34 15.70 8.10 -7.36
C ALA A 34 16.79 7.56 -8.30
N GLU A 35 17.62 8.40 -8.88
CA GLU A 35 18.63 8.00 -9.88
C GLU A 35 19.45 6.76 -9.46
N THR A 36 19.85 6.67 -8.18
CA THR A 36 20.63 5.55 -7.66
C THR A 36 19.91 4.22 -7.78
N LEU A 37 18.63 4.16 -7.38
CA LEU A 37 17.82 2.93 -7.46
C LEU A 37 17.41 2.64 -8.90
N VAL A 38 17.06 3.66 -9.68
CA VAL A 38 16.74 3.51 -11.12
C VAL A 38 17.90 2.86 -11.85
N GLN A 39 19.13 3.32 -11.61
CA GLN A 39 20.32 2.73 -12.23
C GLN A 39 20.53 1.28 -11.80
N ALA A 40 20.36 0.97 -10.50
CA ALA A 40 20.48 -0.40 -9.98
C ALA A 40 19.46 -1.34 -10.64
N VAL A 41 18.18 -0.92 -10.72
CA VAL A 41 17.11 -1.69 -11.38
C VAL A 41 17.41 -1.87 -12.86
N TYR A 42 17.86 -0.83 -13.56
CA TYR A 42 18.22 -0.90 -14.97
C TYR A 42 19.32 -1.95 -15.21
N GLU A 43 20.39 -1.92 -14.42
CA GLU A 43 21.48 -2.89 -14.51
C GLU A 43 20.98 -4.31 -14.25
N GLU A 44 20.07 -4.48 -13.25
CA GLU A 44 19.59 -5.80 -12.88
C GLU A 44 18.62 -6.37 -13.92
N VAL A 45 17.77 -5.54 -14.56
CA VAL A 45 16.95 -5.94 -15.71
C VAL A 45 17.83 -6.45 -16.86
N LEU A 46 18.93 -5.75 -17.16
CA LEU A 46 19.88 -6.21 -18.19
C LEU A 46 20.54 -7.54 -17.82
N ARG A 47 20.91 -7.74 -16.53
CA ARG A 47 21.47 -9.03 -16.06
C ARG A 47 20.47 -10.18 -16.19
N ALA A 48 19.16 -9.89 -16.02
CA ALA A 48 18.08 -10.86 -16.24
C ALA A 48 17.81 -11.12 -17.74
N GLY A 49 18.40 -10.34 -18.64
CA GLY A 49 18.19 -10.44 -20.08
C GLY A 49 16.97 -9.70 -20.60
N GLY A 50 16.37 -8.86 -19.79
CA GLY A 50 15.24 -7.99 -20.15
C GLY A 50 15.70 -6.77 -20.98
N LEU A 51 14.73 -6.12 -21.61
CA LEU A 51 14.88 -4.93 -22.44
C LEU A 51 14.40 -3.72 -21.63
N ALA A 52 15.32 -3.01 -20.98
CA ALA A 52 14.99 -1.94 -20.04
C ALA A 52 14.68 -0.61 -20.76
N VAL A 53 13.58 0.02 -20.39
CA VAL A 53 13.16 1.36 -20.85
C VAL A 53 12.96 2.24 -19.62
N MET A 54 13.66 3.38 -19.55
CA MET A 54 13.48 4.35 -18.47
C MET A 54 12.49 5.46 -18.88
N GLN A 55 11.51 5.73 -18.02
CA GLN A 55 10.60 6.86 -18.12
C GLN A 55 10.74 7.71 -16.85
N LEU A 56 11.57 8.73 -16.94
CA LEU A 56 11.89 9.60 -15.80
C LEU A 56 11.26 10.98 -15.98
N THR A 57 10.74 11.50 -14.87
CA THR A 57 10.26 12.87 -14.77
C THR A 57 11.16 13.67 -13.85
N THR A 58 11.25 15.00 -14.08
CA THR A 58 11.94 15.90 -13.17
C THR A 58 11.00 16.39 -12.07
N ASP A 59 11.57 16.74 -10.93
CA ASP A 59 10.83 17.43 -9.86
C ASP A 59 10.18 18.72 -10.39
N GLY A 60 8.99 19.03 -9.91
CA GLY A 60 8.21 20.20 -10.33
C GLY A 60 7.53 20.09 -11.73
N ALA A 61 7.80 19.04 -12.50
CA ALA A 61 7.19 18.89 -13.83
C ALA A 61 5.67 18.70 -13.76
N GLN A 62 5.20 18.02 -12.72
CA GLN A 62 3.77 17.74 -12.56
C GLN A 62 2.99 18.99 -12.12
N SER A 63 3.50 19.78 -11.18
CA SER A 63 2.88 21.04 -10.80
C SER A 63 2.90 22.05 -11.97
N ALA A 64 4.04 22.16 -12.67
CA ALA A 64 4.11 23.02 -13.86
C ALA A 64 3.10 22.62 -14.95
N PHE A 65 2.90 21.31 -15.15
CA PHE A 65 1.86 20.82 -16.07
C PHE A 65 0.46 21.29 -15.67
N TYR A 66 0.06 21.11 -14.40
CA TYR A 66 -1.27 21.56 -13.96
C TYR A 66 -1.44 23.08 -13.94
N ASP A 67 -0.37 23.81 -13.68
CA ASP A 67 -0.40 25.27 -13.64
C ASP A 67 -0.56 25.88 -15.06
N LEU A 68 0.14 25.32 -16.04
CA LEU A 68 0.30 25.90 -17.37
C LEU A 68 -0.59 25.26 -18.45
N ALA A 69 -1.02 23.99 -18.25
CA ALA A 69 -1.76 23.26 -19.28
C ALA A 69 -3.14 23.85 -19.55
N GLY A 70 -3.45 24.02 -20.83
CA GLY A 70 -4.79 24.26 -21.32
C GLY A 70 -5.60 22.97 -21.43
N GLU A 71 -6.89 23.09 -21.78
CA GLU A 71 -7.84 21.96 -21.81
C GLU A 71 -7.38 20.82 -22.73
N ASP A 72 -6.94 21.13 -23.94
CA ASP A 72 -6.46 20.14 -24.91
C ASP A 72 -5.23 19.37 -24.39
N GLN A 73 -4.38 20.03 -23.60
CA GLN A 73 -3.20 19.42 -23.01
C GLN A 73 -3.56 18.53 -21.81
N LEU A 74 -4.59 18.88 -21.03
CA LEU A 74 -5.10 18.06 -19.95
C LEU A 74 -5.77 16.77 -20.46
N ASP A 75 -6.38 16.82 -21.66
CA ASP A 75 -7.01 15.67 -22.31
C ASP A 75 -6.00 14.79 -23.08
N TRP A 76 -4.80 15.32 -23.32
CA TRP A 76 -3.81 14.61 -24.14
C TRP A 76 -3.17 13.44 -23.40
N VAL A 77 -3.21 12.27 -24.04
CA VAL A 77 -2.52 11.05 -23.57
C VAL A 77 -1.18 10.92 -24.28
N PRO A 78 -0.04 10.93 -23.55
CA PRO A 78 1.26 10.77 -24.18
C PRO A 78 1.36 9.43 -24.91
N PRO A 79 1.81 9.40 -26.20
CA PRO A 79 1.99 8.14 -26.94
C PRO A 79 2.94 7.16 -26.26
N THR A 80 3.92 7.65 -25.51
CA THR A 80 4.83 6.82 -24.71
C THR A 80 4.12 6.10 -23.57
N SER A 81 3.12 6.74 -22.94
CA SER A 81 2.30 6.12 -21.91
C SER A 81 1.37 5.06 -22.49
N GLN A 82 0.79 5.33 -23.68
CA GLN A 82 -0.04 4.37 -24.38
C GLN A 82 0.80 3.13 -24.80
N TRP A 83 1.98 3.36 -25.43
CA TRP A 83 2.91 2.31 -25.77
C TRP A 83 3.29 1.45 -24.55
N ALA A 84 3.60 2.07 -23.42
CA ALA A 84 3.94 1.35 -22.19
C ALA A 84 2.77 0.47 -21.70
N ALA A 85 1.53 0.99 -21.69
CA ALA A 85 0.36 0.24 -21.28
C ALA A 85 0.07 -0.98 -22.20
N GLU A 86 0.35 -0.84 -23.51
CA GLU A 86 0.06 -1.87 -24.51
C GLU A 86 1.20 -2.88 -24.72
N GLN A 87 2.46 -2.48 -24.52
CA GLN A 87 3.62 -3.25 -24.96
C GLN A 87 4.58 -3.67 -23.84
N ALA A 88 4.52 -3.03 -22.65
CA ALA A 88 5.39 -3.43 -21.56
C ALA A 88 4.94 -4.77 -20.94
N ASP A 89 5.87 -5.73 -20.83
CA ASP A 89 5.65 -6.99 -20.11
C ASP A 89 5.78 -6.78 -18.60
N VAL A 90 6.65 -5.83 -18.22
CA VAL A 90 6.94 -5.48 -16.82
C VAL A 90 6.95 -3.97 -16.63
N ARG A 91 6.40 -3.53 -15.51
CA ARG A 91 6.50 -2.16 -15.02
C ARG A 91 7.04 -2.14 -13.60
N ILE A 92 8.13 -1.40 -13.37
CA ILE A 92 8.64 -1.12 -12.02
C ILE A 92 8.52 0.38 -11.79
N ALA A 93 7.64 0.77 -10.85
CA ALA A 93 7.45 2.16 -10.46
C ALA A 93 8.18 2.44 -9.16
N ILE A 94 9.04 3.45 -9.16
CA ILE A 94 9.80 3.90 -7.99
C ILE A 94 9.30 5.29 -7.62
N LEU A 95 8.54 5.37 -6.53
CA LEU A 95 8.05 6.64 -5.99
C LEU A 95 9.20 7.35 -5.27
N ALA A 96 9.43 8.60 -5.58
CA ALA A 96 10.52 9.40 -5.01
C ALA A 96 10.12 10.87 -4.96
N ASP A 97 9.11 11.15 -4.12
CA ASP A 97 8.61 12.50 -3.97
C ASP A 97 9.59 13.38 -3.21
N VAL A 98 9.88 14.53 -3.79
CA VAL A 98 10.66 15.61 -3.14
C VAL A 98 9.71 16.52 -2.35
N ASN A 99 8.45 16.56 -2.76
CA ASN A 99 7.36 17.26 -2.08
C ASN A 99 6.05 16.47 -2.24
N PRO A 100 5.66 15.62 -1.28
CA PRO A 100 4.42 14.83 -1.36
C PRO A 100 3.15 15.69 -1.38
N ARG A 101 3.27 16.99 -1.07
CA ARG A 101 2.17 17.96 -1.08
C ARG A 101 2.18 18.90 -2.30
N GLU A 102 2.96 18.58 -3.33
CA GLU A 102 3.14 19.42 -4.52
C GLU A 102 1.79 19.81 -5.17
N LEU A 103 0.86 18.89 -5.23
CA LEU A 103 -0.45 19.08 -5.87
C LEU A 103 -1.58 19.51 -4.92
N SER A 104 -1.31 19.77 -3.64
CA SER A 104 -2.33 20.07 -2.63
C SER A 104 -3.16 21.36 -2.94
N ARG A 105 -2.62 22.27 -3.75
CA ARG A 105 -3.29 23.49 -4.21
C ARG A 105 -3.77 23.43 -5.67
N THR A 106 -3.55 22.32 -6.36
CA THR A 106 -3.99 22.12 -7.74
C THR A 106 -5.50 22.01 -7.80
N ASP A 107 -6.14 22.64 -8.80
CA ASP A 107 -7.59 22.53 -8.99
C ASP A 107 -8.01 21.05 -9.16
N PRO A 108 -8.86 20.52 -8.26
CA PRO A 108 -9.33 19.15 -8.34
C PRO A 108 -10.01 18.79 -9.67
N LYS A 109 -10.63 19.76 -10.35
CA LYS A 109 -11.26 19.56 -11.65
C LYS A 109 -10.24 19.25 -12.75
N LYS A 110 -9.07 19.91 -12.71
CA LYS A 110 -7.98 19.60 -13.64
C LYS A 110 -7.44 18.19 -13.39
N GLN A 111 -7.27 17.79 -12.12
CA GLN A 111 -6.81 16.43 -11.75
C GLN A 111 -7.80 15.37 -12.23
N ALA A 112 -9.11 15.56 -11.95
CA ALA A 112 -10.17 14.65 -12.39
C ALA A 112 -10.24 14.54 -13.93
N ARG A 113 -10.01 15.65 -14.66
CA ARG A 113 -9.98 15.66 -16.13
C ARG A 113 -8.84 14.81 -16.68
N VAL A 114 -7.62 14.95 -16.13
CA VAL A 114 -6.45 14.15 -16.52
C VAL A 114 -6.66 12.66 -16.19
N GLN A 115 -7.21 12.34 -15.03
CA GLN A 115 -7.55 10.97 -14.66
C GLN A 115 -8.54 10.35 -15.65
N LYS A 116 -9.59 11.10 -16.01
CA LYS A 116 -10.59 10.67 -17.01
C LYS A 116 -9.95 10.42 -18.38
N ALA A 117 -9.09 11.31 -18.86
CA ALA A 117 -8.38 11.15 -20.13
C ALA A 117 -7.49 9.91 -20.15
N ARG A 118 -6.84 9.58 -19.02
CA ARG A 118 -5.92 8.43 -18.89
C ARG A 118 -6.59 7.13 -18.47
N ARG A 119 -7.90 7.12 -18.24
CA ARG A 119 -8.64 5.92 -17.77
C ARG A 119 -8.40 4.70 -18.67
N GLY A 120 -8.37 4.88 -19.99
CA GLY A 120 -8.11 3.79 -20.95
C GLY A 120 -6.74 3.11 -20.79
N LEU A 121 -5.72 3.86 -20.33
CA LEU A 121 -4.41 3.27 -20.03
C LEU A 121 -4.50 2.29 -18.85
N MET A 122 -5.18 2.70 -17.78
CA MET A 122 -5.38 1.88 -16.59
C MET A 122 -6.19 0.62 -16.94
N GLU A 123 -7.28 0.76 -17.68
CA GLU A 123 -8.12 -0.37 -18.12
C GLU A 123 -7.32 -1.37 -18.97
N THR A 124 -6.45 -0.89 -19.88
CA THR A 124 -5.57 -1.74 -20.69
C THR A 124 -4.57 -2.50 -19.81
N THR A 125 -3.90 -1.79 -18.89
CA THR A 125 -2.93 -2.40 -17.98
C THR A 125 -3.59 -3.44 -17.08
N MET A 126 -4.76 -3.15 -16.49
CA MET A 126 -5.50 -4.07 -15.64
C MET A 126 -5.92 -5.34 -16.39
N LYS A 127 -6.43 -5.21 -17.63
CA LYS A 127 -6.79 -6.37 -18.45
C LYS A 127 -5.59 -7.25 -18.75
N ARG A 128 -4.45 -6.66 -19.10
CA ARG A 128 -3.22 -7.40 -19.37
C ARG A 128 -2.67 -8.06 -18.11
N SER A 129 -2.74 -7.39 -16.97
CA SER A 129 -2.34 -7.98 -15.67
C SER A 129 -3.23 -9.18 -15.32
N ALA A 130 -4.54 -9.06 -15.47
CA ALA A 130 -5.48 -10.16 -15.23
C ALA A 130 -5.26 -11.36 -16.18
N ALA A 131 -4.76 -11.11 -17.40
CA ALA A 131 -4.38 -12.14 -18.38
C ALA A 131 -2.97 -12.72 -18.11
N GLY A 132 -2.22 -12.23 -17.14
CA GLY A 132 -0.84 -12.63 -16.88
C GLY A 132 0.19 -12.09 -17.90
N GLU A 133 -0.22 -11.12 -18.73
CA GLU A 133 0.61 -10.52 -19.79
C GLU A 133 1.40 -9.29 -19.29
N HIS A 134 1.10 -8.80 -18.10
CA HIS A 134 1.74 -7.63 -17.51
C HIS A 134 1.97 -7.83 -16.02
N ARG A 135 3.20 -7.72 -15.58
CA ARG A 135 3.61 -7.79 -14.18
C ARG A 135 4.08 -6.43 -13.73
N TRP A 136 3.78 -6.05 -12.50
CA TRP A 136 4.17 -4.73 -12.00
C TRP A 136 4.58 -4.77 -10.53
N ALA A 137 5.47 -3.88 -10.17
CA ALA A 137 5.82 -3.60 -8.79
C ALA A 137 5.93 -2.09 -8.55
N VAL A 138 5.53 -1.68 -7.35
CA VAL A 138 5.72 -0.32 -6.82
C VAL A 138 6.62 -0.37 -5.61
N THR A 139 7.55 0.55 -5.53
CA THR A 139 8.46 0.73 -4.39
C THR A 139 8.70 2.22 -4.17
N LEU A 140 9.22 2.57 -3.00
CA LEU A 140 9.67 3.94 -2.70
C LEU A 140 11.18 4.05 -2.90
N PHE A 141 11.66 5.27 -2.98
CA PHE A 141 13.06 5.61 -2.78
C PHE A 141 13.17 6.63 -1.64
N PRO A 142 14.03 6.41 -0.63
CA PRO A 142 14.19 7.33 0.49
C PRO A 142 14.50 8.75 0.03
N THR A 143 13.64 9.71 0.38
CA THR A 143 13.85 11.13 0.13
C THR A 143 13.80 11.92 1.44
N HIS A 144 14.32 13.14 1.44
CA HIS A 144 14.16 14.05 2.59
C HIS A 144 12.69 14.31 2.94
N ALA A 145 11.82 14.27 1.95
CA ALA A 145 10.39 14.49 2.16
C ALA A 145 9.76 13.34 2.97
N TYR A 146 9.96 12.10 2.55
CA TYR A 146 9.48 10.93 3.29
C TYR A 146 10.10 10.84 4.69
N ALA A 147 11.41 11.11 4.82
CA ALA A 147 12.09 11.14 6.11
C ALA A 147 11.48 12.20 7.05
N SER A 148 11.17 13.40 6.53
CA SER A 148 10.54 14.47 7.31
C SER A 148 9.11 14.14 7.73
N GLU A 149 8.29 13.49 6.87
CA GLU A 149 6.94 13.05 7.24
C GLU A 149 7.00 11.95 8.31
N ALA A 150 8.02 11.10 8.31
CA ALA A 150 8.26 10.05 9.30
C ALA A 150 8.96 10.55 10.58
N ASP A 151 9.22 11.85 10.72
CA ASP A 151 9.95 12.45 11.84
C ASP A 151 11.37 11.87 12.02
N MET A 152 12.05 11.50 10.92
CA MET A 152 13.39 10.90 10.86
C MET A 152 14.38 11.79 10.09
N SER A 153 15.67 11.65 10.38
CA SER A 153 16.71 12.11 9.46
C SER A 153 16.70 11.21 8.19
N LEU A 154 17.21 11.74 7.06
CA LEU A 154 17.28 10.93 5.83
C LEU A 154 18.04 9.61 6.06
N ARG A 155 19.15 9.64 6.81
CA ARG A 155 19.93 8.44 7.11
C ARG A 155 19.15 7.41 7.91
N GLU A 156 18.42 7.84 8.94
CA GLU A 156 17.55 6.95 9.73
C GLU A 156 16.46 6.35 8.87
N TYR A 157 15.84 7.16 7.99
CA TYR A 157 14.81 6.69 7.08
C TYR A 157 15.35 5.73 6.02
N GLU A 158 16.55 5.96 5.48
CA GLU A 158 17.22 5.01 4.59
C GLU A 158 17.47 3.67 5.28
N ASP A 159 18.05 3.68 6.48
CA ASP A 159 18.34 2.46 7.24
C ASP A 159 17.03 1.72 7.57
N PHE A 160 15.99 2.43 8.00
CA PHE A 160 14.65 1.90 8.23
C PHE A 160 14.04 1.31 6.95
N TYR A 161 14.02 2.06 5.85
CA TYR A 161 13.36 1.65 4.62
C TYR A 161 14.02 0.42 3.97
N TYR A 162 15.33 0.38 3.88
CA TYR A 162 16.02 -0.78 3.33
C TYR A 162 15.93 -2.02 4.24
N ALA A 163 15.82 -1.84 5.56
CA ALA A 163 15.53 -2.92 6.49
C ALA A 163 14.09 -3.46 6.28
N ALA A 164 13.11 -2.57 6.11
CA ALA A 164 11.73 -2.93 5.78
C ALA A 164 11.62 -3.71 4.45
N CYS A 165 12.46 -3.37 3.47
CA CYS A 165 12.57 -4.10 2.20
C CYS A 165 13.38 -5.40 2.32
N LEU A 166 13.91 -5.78 3.49
CA LEU A 166 14.86 -6.90 3.67
C LEU A 166 16.08 -6.80 2.73
N ALA A 167 16.43 -5.59 2.32
CA ALA A 167 17.51 -5.31 1.38
C ALA A 167 18.87 -5.14 2.06
N THR A 168 18.97 -5.35 3.36
CA THR A 168 20.20 -5.32 4.16
C THR A 168 20.85 -6.69 4.31
N ASP A 169 20.12 -7.75 3.99
CA ASP A 169 20.60 -9.12 4.08
C ASP A 169 21.40 -9.53 2.84
N GLY A 170 22.40 -10.41 3.01
CA GLY A 170 23.27 -10.86 1.91
C GLY A 170 22.54 -11.65 0.80
N GLU A 171 21.33 -12.16 1.08
CA GLU A 171 20.50 -12.96 0.18
C GLU A 171 19.08 -12.39 0.12
N PRO A 172 18.89 -11.20 -0.46
CA PRO A 172 17.64 -10.44 -0.37
C PRO A 172 16.43 -11.17 -1.00
N VAL A 173 16.63 -11.88 -2.10
CA VAL A 173 15.58 -12.69 -2.76
C VAL A 173 15.15 -13.84 -1.84
N THR A 174 16.10 -14.52 -1.21
CA THR A 174 15.82 -15.62 -0.26
C THR A 174 15.13 -15.10 1.01
N ALA A 175 15.48 -13.89 1.46
CA ALA A 175 14.82 -13.26 2.62
C ALA A 175 13.34 -13.02 2.32
N TRP A 176 13.00 -12.49 1.14
CA TRP A 176 11.61 -12.30 0.72
C TRP A 176 10.87 -13.62 0.49
N GLN A 177 11.53 -14.65 -0.01
CA GLN A 177 10.94 -15.98 -0.13
C GLN A 177 10.46 -16.50 1.23
N ARG A 178 11.29 -16.36 2.27
CA ARG A 178 10.91 -16.77 3.64
C ARG A 178 9.76 -15.92 4.19
N GLN A 179 9.77 -14.61 3.96
CA GLN A 179 8.68 -13.72 4.34
C GLN A 179 7.38 -14.12 3.63
N SER A 180 7.45 -14.40 2.34
CA SER A 180 6.32 -14.90 1.55
C SER A 180 5.76 -16.20 2.11
N ASP A 181 6.62 -17.19 2.39
CA ASP A 181 6.21 -18.48 2.93
C ASP A 181 5.47 -18.30 4.27
N GLN A 182 5.93 -17.36 5.11
CA GLN A 182 5.27 -17.05 6.38
C GLN A 182 3.89 -16.40 6.17
N VAL A 183 3.77 -15.40 5.29
CA VAL A 183 2.50 -14.73 4.99
C VAL A 183 1.50 -15.72 4.41
N MET A 184 1.93 -16.56 3.47
CA MET A 184 1.11 -17.60 2.86
C MET A 184 0.61 -18.60 3.91
N HIS A 185 1.47 -19.05 4.81
CA HIS A 185 1.09 -19.96 5.90
C HIS A 185 0.01 -19.36 6.80
N LEU A 186 0.15 -18.07 7.18
CA LEU A 186 -0.83 -17.38 8.02
C LEU A 186 -2.18 -17.19 7.28
N ALA A 187 -2.13 -16.82 6.01
CA ALA A 187 -3.33 -16.68 5.18
C ALA A 187 -4.05 -18.04 4.98
N GLU A 188 -3.31 -19.11 4.77
CA GLU A 188 -3.87 -20.47 4.69
C GLU A 188 -4.47 -20.92 6.02
N TRP A 189 -3.83 -20.60 7.16
CA TRP A 189 -4.33 -20.97 8.47
C TRP A 189 -5.67 -20.32 8.81
N ILE A 190 -5.86 -19.06 8.39
CA ILE A 190 -7.10 -18.30 8.66
C ILE A 190 -8.20 -18.55 7.62
N GLU A 191 -7.86 -19.11 6.46
CA GLU A 191 -8.86 -19.38 5.39
C GLU A 191 -9.95 -20.33 5.89
N GLY A 192 -11.21 -19.97 5.60
CA GLY A 192 -12.36 -20.77 6.01
C GLY A 192 -12.80 -20.60 7.47
N LYS A 193 -12.18 -19.71 8.23
CA LYS A 193 -12.63 -19.31 9.56
C LYS A 193 -13.83 -18.37 9.48
N GLU A 194 -14.55 -18.23 10.60
CA GLU A 194 -15.82 -17.52 10.62
C GLU A 194 -15.77 -16.18 11.36
N GLU A 195 -15.00 -16.08 12.45
CA GLU A 195 -14.99 -14.90 13.33
C GLU A 195 -13.57 -14.50 13.70
N VAL A 196 -13.31 -13.19 13.67
CA VAL A 196 -12.09 -12.58 14.19
C VAL A 196 -12.46 -11.61 15.30
N ARG A 197 -11.83 -11.74 16.47
CA ARG A 197 -11.91 -10.76 17.56
C ARG A 197 -10.54 -10.14 17.79
N ILE A 198 -10.51 -8.82 17.90
CA ILE A 198 -9.30 -8.04 18.16
C ILE A 198 -9.48 -7.29 19.47
N THR A 199 -8.51 -7.43 20.37
CA THR A 199 -8.47 -6.72 21.64
C THR A 199 -7.15 -6.01 21.82
N ALA A 200 -7.20 -4.78 22.34
CA ALA A 200 -6.04 -3.96 22.70
C ALA A 200 -6.49 -2.87 23.69
N PRO A 201 -5.60 -2.04 24.26
CA PRO A 201 -6.01 -0.89 25.05
C PRO A 201 -6.97 0.02 24.27
N GLY A 202 -8.24 0.14 24.73
CA GLY A 202 -9.30 0.91 24.06
C GLY A 202 -9.88 0.25 22.82
N THR A 203 -9.65 -1.05 22.62
CA THR A 203 -10.14 -1.82 21.48
C THR A 203 -10.72 -3.16 21.97
N ASP A 204 -11.95 -3.44 21.60
CA ASP A 204 -12.59 -4.75 21.65
C ASP A 204 -13.63 -4.83 20.53
N ILE A 205 -13.26 -5.45 19.44
CA ILE A 205 -14.07 -5.51 18.22
C ILE A 205 -14.11 -6.94 17.67
N THR A 206 -15.28 -7.33 17.19
CA THR A 206 -15.52 -8.64 16.57
C THR A 206 -16.04 -8.45 15.15
N LEU A 207 -15.52 -9.23 14.21
CA LEU A 207 -15.85 -9.20 12.80
C LEU A 207 -16.14 -10.61 12.28
N GLY A 208 -17.20 -10.79 11.50
CA GLY A 208 -17.45 -12.00 10.73
C GLY A 208 -16.62 -12.00 9.45
N VAL A 209 -16.01 -13.14 9.15
CA VAL A 209 -15.21 -13.35 7.92
C VAL A 209 -15.64 -14.63 7.18
N ALA A 210 -16.78 -15.21 7.56
CA ALA A 210 -17.30 -16.43 6.96
C ALA A 210 -17.52 -16.29 5.44
N GLY A 211 -16.96 -17.21 4.67
CA GLY A 211 -17.07 -17.22 3.20
C GLY A 211 -16.21 -16.19 2.49
N ARG A 212 -15.45 -15.38 3.22
CA ARG A 212 -14.49 -14.41 2.68
C ARG A 212 -13.20 -15.10 2.27
N ARG A 213 -12.45 -14.47 1.39
CA ARG A 213 -11.15 -14.93 0.93
C ARG A 213 -10.05 -14.05 1.51
N TRP A 214 -9.02 -14.67 2.03
CA TRP A 214 -7.84 -13.97 2.50
C TRP A 214 -6.81 -13.83 1.38
N ILE A 215 -6.34 -12.62 1.16
CA ILE A 215 -5.40 -12.28 0.10
C ILE A 215 -4.02 -12.03 0.72
N PRO A 216 -3.03 -12.89 0.44
CA PRO A 216 -1.66 -12.67 0.91
C PRO A 216 -0.95 -11.65 0.02
N CYS A 217 -0.31 -10.65 0.65
CA CYS A 217 0.54 -9.65 0.02
C CYS A 217 2.00 -9.97 0.32
N VAL A 218 2.67 -10.53 -0.66
CA VAL A 218 3.97 -11.19 -0.48
C VAL A 218 5.13 -10.52 -1.23
N GLY A 219 5.01 -9.25 -1.62
CA GLY A 219 6.07 -8.51 -2.33
C GLY A 219 6.05 -8.68 -3.83
N GLU A 220 4.97 -9.21 -4.41
CA GLU A 220 4.84 -9.33 -5.86
C GLU A 220 4.36 -8.02 -6.52
N HIS A 221 3.69 -7.14 -5.77
CA HIS A 221 3.18 -5.86 -6.26
C HIS A 221 3.75 -4.66 -5.51
N ASN A 222 3.74 -4.69 -4.20
CA ASN A 222 4.31 -3.65 -3.36
C ASN A 222 5.66 -4.09 -2.79
N MET A 223 6.60 -3.15 -2.63
CA MET A 223 7.88 -3.40 -1.99
C MET A 223 8.28 -2.16 -1.16
N PRO A 224 8.39 -2.28 0.19
CA PRO A 224 8.17 -3.49 0.98
C PRO A 224 6.70 -3.91 0.99
N ASP A 225 6.47 -5.13 1.45
CA ASP A 225 5.16 -5.75 1.59
C ASP A 225 5.11 -6.56 2.89
N GLY A 226 4.12 -7.43 3.07
CA GLY A 226 4.02 -8.31 4.22
C GLY A 226 2.77 -8.06 5.04
N GLU A 227 1.63 -8.47 4.48
CA GLU A 227 0.34 -8.50 5.13
C GLU A 227 -0.52 -9.60 4.51
N PHE A 228 -1.65 -9.87 5.13
CA PHE A 228 -2.75 -10.59 4.49
C PHE A 228 -4.05 -9.94 4.93
N PHE A 229 -4.98 -9.80 3.99
CA PHE A 229 -6.20 -9.04 4.23
C PHE A 229 -7.46 -9.73 3.70
N THR A 230 -8.61 -9.29 4.19
CA THR A 230 -9.93 -9.69 3.72
C THR A 230 -10.95 -8.57 3.87
N GLY A 231 -12.08 -8.64 3.16
CA GLY A 231 -13.25 -7.80 3.42
C GLY A 231 -14.13 -8.48 4.48
N PRO A 232 -14.43 -7.86 5.64
CA PRO A 232 -15.35 -8.46 6.61
C PRO A 232 -16.78 -8.53 6.06
N VAL A 233 -17.60 -9.40 6.67
CA VAL A 233 -19.05 -9.45 6.37
C VAL A 233 -19.68 -8.13 6.82
N GLU A 234 -20.38 -7.44 5.92
CA GLU A 234 -20.73 -6.02 6.00
C GLU A 234 -21.55 -5.62 7.23
N ASP A 235 -22.37 -6.52 7.76
CA ASP A 235 -23.24 -6.28 8.93
C ASP A 235 -22.76 -6.99 10.20
N SER A 236 -21.60 -7.64 10.16
CA SER A 236 -21.09 -8.46 11.25
C SER A 236 -20.28 -7.70 12.30
N VAL A 237 -19.77 -6.54 11.94
CA VAL A 237 -18.79 -5.79 12.77
C VAL A 237 -19.46 -5.16 13.98
N ASN A 238 -18.98 -5.49 15.20
CA ASN A 238 -19.50 -4.97 16.46
C ASN A 238 -18.36 -4.70 17.44
N GLY A 239 -18.46 -3.61 18.19
CA GLY A 239 -17.48 -3.23 19.20
C GLY A 239 -16.82 -1.89 18.92
N GLU A 240 -15.67 -1.67 19.52
CA GLU A 240 -14.92 -0.41 19.40
C GLU A 240 -13.45 -0.64 19.06
N ILE A 241 -12.87 0.29 18.33
CA ILE A 241 -11.45 0.30 18.00
C ILE A 241 -10.84 1.69 18.16
N ALA A 242 -9.63 1.72 18.77
CA ALA A 242 -8.78 2.90 18.85
C ALA A 242 -7.56 2.70 17.93
N PHE A 243 -7.37 3.59 16.98
CA PHE A 243 -6.23 3.54 16.07
C PHE A 243 -5.02 4.24 16.65
N SER A 244 -3.86 3.59 16.55
CA SER A 244 -2.65 3.99 17.28
C SER A 244 -1.78 4.99 16.50
N PHE A 245 -1.90 5.01 15.18
CA PHE A 245 -1.11 5.88 14.31
C PHE A 245 -1.97 6.95 13.65
N PRO A 246 -1.41 8.13 13.33
CA PRO A 246 -2.09 9.10 12.49
C PRO A 246 -2.41 8.51 11.13
N ALA A 247 -3.64 8.69 10.64
CA ALA A 247 -4.07 8.25 9.32
C ALA A 247 -4.17 9.46 8.37
N SER A 248 -3.59 9.32 7.19
CA SER A 248 -3.61 10.35 6.15
C SER A 248 -4.56 10.00 5.03
N TYR A 249 -5.36 10.95 4.55
CA TYR A 249 -6.25 10.80 3.41
C TYR A 249 -6.40 12.12 2.65
N GLY A 250 -6.20 12.09 1.33
CA GLY A 250 -6.31 13.29 0.51
C GLY A 250 -5.41 14.46 0.94
N GLY A 251 -4.22 14.16 1.51
CA GLY A 251 -3.26 15.16 2.01
C GLY A 251 -3.61 15.77 3.38
N ARG A 252 -4.62 15.24 4.07
CA ARG A 252 -5.00 15.62 5.44
C ARG A 252 -4.69 14.47 6.40
N THR A 253 -4.22 14.80 7.60
CA THR A 253 -3.88 13.84 8.65
C THR A 253 -4.88 13.95 9.80
N VAL A 254 -5.35 12.80 10.29
CA VAL A 254 -6.24 12.65 11.45
C VAL A 254 -5.55 11.77 12.47
N SER A 255 -5.62 12.12 13.76
CA SER A 255 -4.97 11.34 14.82
C SER A 255 -5.89 11.10 16.02
N GLY A 256 -5.61 10.02 16.78
CA GLY A 256 -6.41 9.63 17.95
C GLY A 256 -7.80 9.15 17.56
N ILE A 257 -7.93 8.49 16.40
CA ILE A 257 -9.21 8.03 15.87
C ILE A 257 -9.77 6.90 16.74
N ARG A 258 -11.06 7.00 17.05
CA ARG A 258 -11.85 5.95 17.69
C ARG A 258 -13.15 5.76 16.92
N LEU A 259 -13.47 4.51 16.62
CA LEU A 259 -14.71 4.15 15.94
C LEU A 259 -15.46 3.11 16.76
N ARG A 260 -16.79 3.24 16.85
CA ARG A 260 -17.66 2.25 17.43
C ARG A 260 -18.66 1.75 16.39
N PHE A 261 -18.73 0.44 16.28
CA PHE A 261 -19.56 -0.26 15.31
C PHE A 261 -20.72 -0.99 15.96
N GLU A 262 -21.89 -0.93 15.32
CA GLU A 262 -23.06 -1.75 15.62
C GLU A 262 -23.65 -2.29 14.31
N ALA A 263 -23.82 -3.61 14.21
CA ALA A 263 -24.31 -4.29 13.02
C ALA A 263 -23.60 -3.80 11.73
N GLY A 264 -22.27 -3.74 11.77
CA GLY A 264 -21.37 -3.38 10.66
C GLY A 264 -21.28 -1.88 10.36
N LYS A 265 -22.01 -1.02 11.07
CA LYS A 265 -22.02 0.42 10.80
C LYS A 265 -21.34 1.22 11.88
N VAL A 266 -20.52 2.19 11.51
CA VAL A 266 -19.97 3.19 12.44
C VAL A 266 -21.11 4.04 12.98
N VAL A 267 -21.40 3.87 14.29
CA VAL A 267 -22.46 4.61 15.01
C VAL A 267 -21.90 5.75 15.85
N ASP A 268 -20.61 5.68 16.20
CA ASP A 268 -19.89 6.76 16.90
C ASP A 268 -18.46 6.86 16.37
N ALA A 269 -17.98 8.09 16.21
CA ALA A 269 -16.64 8.35 15.71
C ALA A 269 -16.08 9.62 16.34
N SER A 270 -14.84 9.56 16.80
CA SER A 270 -14.13 10.72 17.37
C SER A 270 -12.65 10.70 16.98
N ALA A 271 -12.01 11.85 17.05
CA ALA A 271 -10.57 11.98 16.85
C ALA A 271 -10.00 13.12 17.71
N GLU A 272 -8.75 12.98 18.15
CA GLU A 272 -8.07 14.05 18.90
C GLU A 272 -7.72 15.24 18.00
N GLN A 273 -7.40 14.97 16.72
CA GLN A 273 -7.16 15.99 15.70
C GLN A 273 -7.84 15.60 14.38
N GLY A 274 -8.45 16.57 13.73
CA GLY A 274 -9.06 16.35 12.41
C GLY A 274 -10.45 15.69 12.43
N GLU A 275 -11.15 15.64 13.60
CA GLU A 275 -12.46 14.98 13.76
C GLU A 275 -13.49 15.42 12.72
N GLY A 276 -13.58 16.73 12.42
CA GLY A 276 -14.52 17.24 11.42
C GLY A 276 -14.29 16.62 10.05
N PHE A 277 -13.02 16.37 9.66
CA PHE A 277 -12.69 15.71 8.41
C PHE A 277 -13.01 14.21 8.47
N LEU A 278 -12.76 13.54 9.59
CA LEU A 278 -13.16 12.14 9.80
C LEU A 278 -14.66 11.96 9.55
N ILE A 279 -15.48 12.80 10.18
CA ILE A 279 -16.95 12.75 10.03
C ILE A 279 -17.37 13.04 8.58
N GLU A 280 -16.77 14.04 7.91
CA GLU A 280 -17.03 14.36 6.52
C GLU A 280 -16.76 13.16 5.60
N MET A 281 -15.67 12.44 5.83
CA MET A 281 -15.33 11.24 5.06
C MET A 281 -16.28 10.07 5.31
N LEU A 282 -16.65 9.84 6.58
CA LEU A 282 -17.63 8.82 6.94
C LEU A 282 -19.03 9.11 6.41
N ASP A 283 -19.36 10.35 6.10
CA ASP A 283 -20.64 10.79 5.54
C ASP A 283 -20.63 10.94 4.01
N THR A 284 -19.56 10.52 3.33
CA THR A 284 -19.41 10.63 1.87
C THR A 284 -20.51 9.87 1.13
N ASP A 285 -20.79 8.63 1.55
CA ASP A 285 -21.85 7.76 1.01
C ASP A 285 -22.27 6.70 2.04
N GLU A 286 -23.20 5.82 1.67
CA GLU A 286 -23.73 4.80 2.58
C GLU A 286 -22.69 3.75 2.97
N GLY A 287 -21.78 3.41 2.07
CA GLY A 287 -20.69 2.44 2.30
C GLY A 287 -19.55 2.99 3.15
N ALA A 288 -19.33 4.31 3.19
CA ALA A 288 -18.23 4.93 3.91
C ALA A 288 -18.25 4.70 5.42
N ARG A 289 -19.43 4.38 6.00
CA ARG A 289 -19.56 4.03 7.43
C ARG A 289 -19.46 2.53 7.71
N ARG A 290 -19.04 1.72 6.75
CA ARG A 290 -18.79 0.28 6.90
C ARG A 290 -17.31 -0.02 6.70
N LEU A 291 -16.85 -1.16 7.24
CA LEU A 291 -15.51 -1.65 6.92
C LEU A 291 -15.49 -2.31 5.53
N GLY A 292 -14.52 -1.94 4.72
CA GLY A 292 -14.17 -2.58 3.46
C GLY A 292 -13.03 -3.58 3.59
N GLU A 293 -12.18 -3.40 4.62
CA GLU A 293 -10.99 -4.23 4.80
C GLU A 293 -10.65 -4.46 6.26
N LEU A 294 -10.13 -5.65 6.53
CA LEU A 294 -9.33 -6.03 7.69
C LEU A 294 -8.02 -6.60 7.18
N GLY A 295 -6.91 -5.93 7.45
CA GLY A 295 -5.57 -6.42 7.14
C GLY A 295 -4.74 -6.68 8.39
N ILE A 296 -3.82 -7.63 8.30
CA ILE A 296 -2.93 -8.05 9.38
C ILE A 296 -1.49 -7.92 8.92
N GLY A 297 -0.75 -6.96 9.51
CA GLY A 297 0.65 -6.70 9.20
C GLY A 297 1.59 -7.77 9.73
N THR A 298 2.57 -8.15 8.90
CA THR A 298 3.53 -9.22 9.20
C THR A 298 4.99 -8.80 9.03
N ASN A 299 5.26 -7.60 8.52
CA ASN A 299 6.62 -7.13 8.27
C ASN A 299 7.22 -6.45 9.50
N TYR A 300 7.97 -7.22 10.28
CA TYR A 300 8.66 -6.71 11.48
C TYR A 300 9.87 -5.81 11.17
N GLY A 301 10.29 -5.68 9.91
CA GLY A 301 11.27 -4.69 9.48
C GLY A 301 10.69 -3.27 9.50
N ILE A 302 9.36 -3.12 9.45
CA ILE A 302 8.67 -1.84 9.61
C ILE A 302 8.38 -1.64 11.11
N SER A 303 9.20 -0.85 11.78
CA SER A 303 9.18 -0.74 13.25
C SER A 303 8.25 0.34 13.79
N THR A 304 7.89 1.34 12.97
CA THR A 304 7.08 2.50 13.37
C THR A 304 6.22 3.02 12.22
N GLY A 305 5.16 3.78 12.54
CA GLY A 305 4.35 4.48 11.54
C GLY A 305 5.11 5.63 10.90
N THR A 306 4.89 5.81 9.61
CA THR A 306 5.58 6.78 8.75
C THR A 306 4.64 7.81 8.13
N LYS A 307 3.33 7.63 8.28
CA LYS A 307 2.25 8.34 7.58
C LYS A 307 2.19 8.01 6.08
N GLU A 308 2.97 7.02 5.65
CA GLU A 308 2.92 6.45 4.30
C GLU A 308 2.22 5.09 4.35
N ILE A 309 1.00 5.03 3.81
CA ILE A 309 0.14 3.85 3.96
C ILE A 309 0.78 2.59 3.37
N LEU A 310 1.54 2.71 2.28
CA LEU A 310 2.26 1.59 1.67
C LEU A 310 3.19 0.86 2.66
N LEU A 311 3.63 1.55 3.72
CA LEU A 311 4.45 1.00 4.79
C LEU A 311 3.61 0.66 6.02
N ASP A 312 2.75 1.59 6.44
CA ASP A 312 2.11 1.55 7.75
C ASP A 312 1.11 0.39 7.89
N GLU A 313 0.42 -0.01 6.82
CA GLU A 313 -0.50 -1.14 6.80
C GLU A 313 0.20 -2.50 6.99
N LYS A 314 1.51 -2.57 6.71
CA LYS A 314 2.30 -3.80 6.72
C LYS A 314 3.09 -4.01 8.00
N ILE A 315 3.03 -3.07 8.97
CA ILE A 315 3.79 -3.15 10.23
C ILE A 315 3.53 -4.48 10.93
N GLY A 316 4.57 -5.24 11.20
CA GLY A 316 4.46 -6.52 11.92
C GLY A 316 3.91 -6.34 13.33
N GLY A 317 2.85 -7.09 13.65
CA GLY A 317 2.21 -7.00 14.97
C GLY A 317 1.12 -5.93 15.07
N THR A 318 0.60 -5.45 13.94
CA THR A 318 -0.54 -4.53 13.88
C THR A 318 -1.69 -5.13 13.09
N VAL A 319 -2.84 -4.50 13.20
CA VAL A 319 -3.93 -4.64 12.23
C VAL A 319 -4.23 -3.28 11.63
N HIS A 320 -4.69 -3.27 10.38
CA HIS A 320 -5.32 -2.09 9.83
C HIS A 320 -6.75 -2.41 9.41
N MET A 321 -7.57 -1.40 9.39
CA MET A 321 -8.94 -1.49 8.91
C MET A 321 -9.22 -0.32 7.97
N ALA A 322 -9.75 -0.62 6.79
CA ALA A 322 -10.25 0.41 5.91
C ALA A 322 -11.75 0.62 6.09
N VAL A 323 -12.16 1.88 6.27
CA VAL A 323 -13.57 2.23 6.08
C VAL A 323 -13.85 2.45 4.60
N GLY A 324 -15.03 2.02 4.14
CA GLY A 324 -15.48 2.22 2.77
C GLY A 324 -15.36 0.97 1.89
N MET A 325 -14.88 1.13 0.67
CA MET A 325 -14.89 0.13 -0.40
C MET A 325 -14.15 -1.15 -0.03
N SER A 326 -14.75 -2.30 -0.34
CA SER A 326 -14.10 -3.62 -0.28
C SER A 326 -13.46 -3.99 -1.62
N TYR A 327 -12.36 -4.74 -1.55
CA TYR A 327 -11.76 -5.34 -2.75
C TYR A 327 -12.55 -6.58 -3.19
N PRO A 328 -13.01 -6.65 -4.46
CA PRO A 328 -13.83 -7.78 -4.95
C PRO A 328 -13.16 -9.16 -4.84
N GLU A 329 -11.83 -9.21 -4.89
CA GLU A 329 -11.07 -10.45 -4.73
C GLU A 329 -11.22 -11.10 -3.35
N THR A 330 -11.55 -10.32 -2.31
CA THR A 330 -11.88 -10.81 -0.97
C THR A 330 -13.29 -11.35 -0.86
N ARG A 331 -14.12 -11.16 -1.89
CA ARG A 331 -15.57 -11.34 -1.90
C ARG A 331 -16.32 -10.37 -0.99
N GLY A 332 -15.71 -9.24 -0.64
CA GLY A 332 -16.37 -8.12 0.00
C GLY A 332 -17.32 -7.42 -0.95
N GLU A 333 -18.46 -6.96 -0.44
CA GLU A 333 -19.54 -6.37 -1.25
C GLU A 333 -19.76 -4.89 -0.96
N ASN A 334 -19.06 -4.31 0.04
CA ASN A 334 -19.24 -2.91 0.38
C ASN A 334 -18.69 -2.01 -0.74
N ASP A 335 -19.56 -1.17 -1.29
CA ASP A 335 -19.23 -0.19 -2.33
C ASP A 335 -19.23 1.23 -1.73
N SER A 336 -18.18 1.98 -2.01
CA SER A 336 -18.00 3.35 -1.55
C SER A 336 -17.01 4.09 -2.44
N ALA A 337 -17.09 5.41 -2.45
CA ALA A 337 -16.07 6.27 -3.03
C ALA A 337 -14.84 6.45 -2.11
N VAL A 338 -14.93 5.98 -0.87
CA VAL A 338 -13.87 6.04 0.13
C VAL A 338 -13.25 4.66 0.28
N HIS A 339 -11.93 4.60 0.45
CA HIS A 339 -11.17 3.50 1.01
C HIS A 339 -10.06 4.14 1.84
N TRP A 340 -10.18 4.05 3.16
CA TRP A 340 -9.26 4.77 4.05
C TRP A 340 -8.80 3.88 5.19
N ASP A 341 -7.53 3.50 5.13
CA ASP A 341 -6.86 2.63 6.09
C ASP A 341 -6.43 3.38 7.35
N MET A 342 -6.58 2.70 8.47
CA MET A 342 -6.20 3.15 9.80
C MET A 342 -5.57 1.99 10.56
N VAL A 343 -4.47 2.24 11.27
CA VAL A 343 -3.65 1.18 11.89
C VAL A 343 -3.80 1.15 13.41
N CYS A 344 -4.04 -0.05 13.94
CA CYS A 344 -4.09 -0.34 15.38
C CYS A 344 -2.89 -1.23 15.78
N ASP A 345 -2.07 -0.73 16.70
CA ASP A 345 -0.88 -1.42 17.21
C ASP A 345 -1.26 -2.45 18.28
N LEU A 346 -0.95 -3.71 18.05
CA LEU A 346 -1.23 -4.82 18.96
C LEU A 346 0.01 -5.30 19.73
N ARG A 347 1.17 -4.66 19.55
CA ARG A 347 2.44 -5.10 20.12
C ARG A 347 2.53 -4.97 21.63
N GLN A 348 1.59 -4.24 22.27
CA GLN A 348 1.54 -4.07 23.71
C GLN A 348 0.11 -4.30 24.24
N GLY A 349 -0.14 -5.47 24.82
CA GLY A 349 -1.44 -5.84 25.39
C GLY A 349 -2.53 -6.12 24.35
N GLY A 350 -2.14 -6.35 23.08
CA GLY A 350 -3.07 -6.67 21.99
C GLY A 350 -3.12 -8.16 21.69
N ALA A 351 -4.25 -8.62 21.15
CA ALA A 351 -4.43 -9.99 20.69
C ALA A 351 -5.40 -10.05 19.49
N ILE A 352 -5.18 -11.02 18.63
CA ILE A 352 -6.12 -11.46 17.59
C ILE A 352 -6.53 -12.90 17.91
N THR A 353 -7.81 -13.12 18.08
CA THR A 353 -8.41 -14.44 18.29
C THR A 353 -9.31 -14.78 17.12
N VAL A 354 -9.16 -15.97 16.57
CA VAL A 354 -9.92 -16.45 15.40
C VAL A 354 -10.65 -17.74 15.78
N ASP A 355 -11.97 -17.75 15.72
CA ASP A 355 -12.82 -18.86 16.19
C ASP A 355 -12.44 -19.35 17.60
N GLY A 356 -12.08 -18.42 18.49
CA GLY A 356 -11.66 -18.71 19.86
C GLY A 356 -10.23 -19.21 20.02
N VAL A 357 -9.41 -19.26 18.96
CA VAL A 357 -7.98 -19.62 18.98
C VAL A 357 -7.11 -18.38 18.81
N ASP A 358 -6.12 -18.19 19.65
CA ASP A 358 -5.19 -17.05 19.51
C ASP A 358 -4.32 -17.22 18.25
N LEU A 359 -4.47 -16.30 17.31
CA LEU A 359 -3.60 -16.15 16.14
C LEU A 359 -2.35 -15.34 16.50
N GLN A 360 -2.56 -14.23 17.24
CA GLN A 360 -1.49 -13.30 17.59
C GLN A 360 -1.71 -12.77 19.01
N ARG A 361 -0.62 -12.58 19.76
CA ARG A 361 -0.62 -11.95 21.09
C ARG A 361 0.62 -11.07 21.23
N ASP A 362 0.43 -9.85 21.77
CA ASP A 362 1.49 -8.85 21.92
C ASP A 362 2.33 -8.68 20.64
N GLY A 363 1.64 -8.64 19.50
CA GLY A 363 2.22 -8.47 18.18
C GLY A 363 2.98 -9.69 17.65
N LYS A 364 2.91 -10.88 18.28
CA LYS A 364 3.60 -12.09 17.84
C LYS A 364 2.63 -13.19 17.43
N PHE A 365 2.82 -13.77 16.27
CA PHE A 365 2.05 -14.92 15.80
C PHE A 365 2.35 -16.15 16.64
N LEU A 366 1.32 -16.98 16.88
CA LEU A 366 1.34 -18.17 17.73
C LEU A 366 1.10 -19.47 16.95
N VAL A 367 0.86 -19.35 15.64
CA VAL A 367 0.56 -20.44 14.72
C VAL A 367 1.60 -20.54 13.62
#